data_9a36bddf6aef3901e5b78aa0cd46eca8
#
_entry.id   9a36bddf6aef3901e5b78aa0cd46eca8
#
_cell.length_a   1.000
_cell.length_b   1.000
_cell.length_c   1.000
_cell.angle_alpha   90.00
_cell.angle_beta   90.00
_cell.angle_gamma   90.00
#
_symmetry.space_group_name_H-M   'P 1'
#
loop_
_entity.id
_entity.type
_entity.pdbx_description
1 polymer ?
#
loop_
_entity_poly.entity_id
_entity_poly.type
_entity_poly.pdbx_seq_one_letter_code
_entity_poly.pdbx_strand_id
1 'polypeptide(L)'
;MKKIFALILALVMVLSLAACGGSAPAQEHSGKLVVYSPHDADPLNAGVALFEAAYPNIDVEVIAAGTGELCQRVVAESENPQGDVLWGGGADTLAAYVDYFAPYVCANDSVIGDAYKDAADLWIGESPLPMVIIYNKTLIDEADVPTTWEGLCDEKLKGKIAYASPAKSGSAYTQLCTMLFSQPSLDEGWARVEKFIANLDGKIQDSSGNCHKLVASGEYAIGVTIEKSAVLYNDNPDIGYIYPAANSAVPDGVALIKGCPNEANAKLFIDFVTGMDCQKDQNVNWKRRPVRSDLTPEGLCELSTLDLGNYDFAYAATNKEAIVEKWNDLTVG
;
A
#
# COMPACT_ATOMS: atom_id res chain seq x y z
N MET A 1 31.03 68.71 -18.79
CA MET A 1 30.35 67.58 -19.58
C MET A 1 30.99 66.23 -19.28
N LYS A 2 32.30 66.07 -19.23
CA LYS A 2 32.94 64.72 -18.99
C LYS A 2 32.64 64.12 -17.60
N LYS A 3 32.43 64.92 -16.54
CA LYS A 3 32.12 64.42 -15.18
C LYS A 3 30.65 64.02 -15.00
N ILE A 4 29.74 64.53 -15.77
CA ILE A 4 28.32 64.19 -15.72
C ILE A 4 28.07 62.87 -16.46
N PHE A 5 28.83 62.59 -17.53
CA PHE A 5 28.74 61.32 -18.25
C PHE A 5 29.27 60.11 -17.41
N ALA A 6 30.32 60.35 -16.59
CA ALA A 6 30.83 59.29 -15.70
C ALA A 6 29.87 58.96 -14.57
N LEU A 7 29.07 59.90 -14.06
CA LEU A 7 28.09 59.68 -13.02
C LEU A 7 26.84 58.92 -13.51
N ILE A 8 26.42 59.20 -14.76
CA ILE A 8 25.29 58.50 -15.40
C ILE A 8 25.69 57.05 -15.74
N LEU A 9 26.93 56.77 -16.17
CA LEU A 9 27.42 55.45 -16.46
C LEU A 9 27.55 54.58 -15.20
N ALA A 10 27.94 55.17 -14.06
CA ALA A 10 28.01 54.50 -12.77
C ALA A 10 26.61 54.16 -12.19
N LEU A 11 25.60 55.06 -12.44
CA LEU A 11 24.24 54.84 -11.98
C LEU A 11 23.52 53.72 -12.79
N VAL A 12 23.82 53.58 -14.09
CA VAL A 12 23.28 52.54 -14.95
C VAL A 12 23.89 51.17 -14.59
N MET A 13 25.15 51.08 -14.17
CA MET A 13 25.74 49.81 -13.70
C MET A 13 25.23 49.35 -12.33
N VAL A 14 24.79 50.27 -11.46
CA VAL A 14 24.18 49.89 -10.16
C VAL A 14 22.75 49.43 -10.32
N LEU A 15 22.01 49.93 -11.33
CA LEU A 15 20.65 49.51 -11.62
C LEU A 15 20.59 48.17 -12.38
N SER A 16 21.66 47.73 -13.05
CA SER A 16 21.71 46.43 -13.72
C SER A 16 22.02 45.24 -12.78
N LEU A 17 22.52 45.51 -11.56
CA LEU A 17 22.74 44.50 -10.52
C LEU A 17 21.49 44.23 -9.65
N ALA A 18 20.48 45.09 -9.70
CA ALA A 18 19.23 44.90 -8.94
C ALA A 18 18.14 44.14 -9.70
N ALA A 19 18.37 43.75 -10.98
CA ALA A 19 17.40 43.06 -11.81
C ALA A 19 17.63 41.54 -11.92
N CYS A 20 18.65 40.98 -11.26
CA CYS A 20 18.71 39.56 -10.97
C CYS A 20 17.95 39.34 -9.66
N GLY A 21 16.63 39.27 -9.76
CA GLY A 21 15.80 38.54 -8.79
C GLY A 21 16.27 37.09 -8.84
N GLY A 22 17.30 36.78 -8.05
CA GLY A 22 17.73 35.42 -7.85
C GLY A 22 16.58 34.67 -7.22
N SER A 23 15.89 33.81 -7.98
CA SER A 23 15.27 32.63 -7.43
C SER A 23 16.37 32.02 -6.56
N ALA A 24 16.11 31.82 -5.27
CA ALA A 24 17.00 31.03 -4.45
C ALA A 24 17.31 29.76 -5.25
N PRO A 25 18.58 29.32 -5.34
CA PRO A 25 18.88 28.09 -6.05
C PRO A 25 17.95 27.02 -5.49
N ALA A 26 17.22 26.34 -6.36
CA ALA A 26 16.41 25.20 -5.95
C ALA A 26 17.34 24.29 -5.14
N GLN A 27 16.95 23.96 -3.93
CA GLN A 27 17.78 23.13 -3.05
C GLN A 27 18.05 21.84 -3.82
N GLU A 28 19.30 21.61 -4.18
CA GLU A 28 19.69 20.42 -4.94
C GLU A 28 19.61 19.25 -3.97
N HIS A 29 18.52 18.48 -4.06
CA HIS A 29 18.35 17.26 -3.27
C HIS A 29 19.33 16.22 -3.78
N SER A 30 20.08 15.61 -2.88
CA SER A 30 21.12 14.62 -3.21
C SER A 30 21.34 13.65 -2.06
N GLY A 31 22.13 12.61 -2.32
CA GLY A 31 22.50 11.62 -1.32
C GLY A 31 21.73 10.32 -1.46
N LYS A 32 21.53 9.59 -0.38
CA LYS A 32 20.93 8.26 -0.36
C LYS A 32 19.48 8.31 0.14
N LEU A 33 18.69 7.34 -0.31
CA LEU A 33 17.36 7.01 0.23
C LEU A 33 17.20 5.49 0.28
N VAL A 34 16.82 4.93 1.42
CA VAL A 34 16.54 3.51 1.58
C VAL A 34 15.04 3.30 1.80
N VAL A 35 14.41 2.66 0.83
CA VAL A 35 12.96 2.38 0.81
C VAL A 35 12.71 0.91 1.15
N TYR A 36 11.97 0.66 2.21
CA TYR A 36 11.41 -0.65 2.53
C TYR A 36 10.03 -0.78 1.88
N SER A 37 9.80 -1.80 1.05
CA SER A 37 8.53 -1.92 0.36
C SER A 37 8.07 -3.37 0.14
N PRO A 38 6.79 -3.68 0.47
CA PRO A 38 6.16 -4.96 0.15
C PRO A 38 5.43 -4.95 -1.20
N HIS A 39 5.55 -3.88 -1.98
CA HIS A 39 4.89 -3.79 -3.27
C HIS A 39 5.40 -4.84 -4.26
N ASP A 40 4.54 -5.23 -5.21
CA ASP A 40 4.97 -6.00 -6.37
C ASP A 40 6.04 -5.22 -7.16
N ALA A 41 6.97 -5.95 -7.78
CA ALA A 41 8.16 -5.36 -8.39
C ALA A 41 7.85 -4.29 -9.45
N ASP A 42 6.85 -4.51 -10.31
CA ASP A 42 6.58 -3.60 -11.43
C ASP A 42 6.09 -2.23 -10.98
N PRO A 43 5.01 -2.09 -10.15
CA PRO A 43 4.59 -0.78 -9.64
C PRO A 43 5.62 -0.12 -8.72
N LEU A 44 6.39 -0.91 -7.96
CA LEU A 44 7.48 -0.44 -7.13
C LEU A 44 8.57 0.22 -7.97
N ASN A 45 9.09 -0.50 -8.95
CA ASN A 45 10.16 -0.03 -9.83
C ASN A 45 9.70 1.18 -10.67
N ALA A 46 8.45 1.21 -11.12
CA ALA A 46 7.90 2.35 -11.84
C ALA A 46 7.88 3.61 -10.97
N GLY A 47 7.39 3.52 -9.73
CA GLY A 47 7.37 4.66 -8.82
C GLY A 47 8.76 5.14 -8.43
N VAL A 48 9.71 4.23 -8.19
CA VAL A 48 11.11 4.58 -7.92
C VAL A 48 11.76 5.26 -9.12
N ALA A 49 11.57 4.73 -10.33
CA ALA A 49 12.12 5.33 -11.55
C ALA A 49 11.57 6.74 -11.80
N LEU A 50 10.30 7.00 -11.52
CA LEU A 50 9.72 8.33 -11.59
C LEU A 50 10.34 9.28 -10.56
N PHE A 51 10.59 8.80 -9.34
CA PHE A 51 11.26 9.58 -8.31
C PHE A 51 12.69 9.93 -8.70
N GLU A 52 13.48 8.96 -9.15
CA GLU A 52 14.87 9.17 -9.62
C GLU A 52 14.95 10.11 -10.83
N ALA A 53 13.95 10.05 -11.72
CA ALA A 53 13.86 11.00 -12.85
C ALA A 53 13.59 12.44 -12.37
N ALA A 54 12.81 12.63 -11.32
CA ALA A 54 12.53 13.93 -10.71
C ALA A 54 13.71 14.44 -9.85
N TYR A 55 14.45 13.50 -9.21
CA TYR A 55 15.55 13.80 -8.27
C TYR A 55 16.80 13.00 -8.60
N PRO A 56 17.49 13.29 -9.73
CA PRO A 56 18.55 12.43 -10.29
C PRO A 56 19.83 12.37 -9.44
N ASN A 57 19.95 13.19 -8.39
CA ASN A 57 21.09 13.18 -7.49
C ASN A 57 20.82 12.40 -6.17
N ILE A 58 19.63 11.76 -6.05
CA ILE A 58 19.30 10.87 -4.95
C ILE A 58 19.45 9.42 -5.43
N ASP A 59 20.30 8.64 -4.76
CA ASP A 59 20.52 7.22 -5.00
C ASP A 59 19.49 6.42 -4.17
N VAL A 60 18.57 5.72 -4.82
CA VAL A 60 17.49 4.98 -4.15
C VAL A 60 17.85 3.50 -4.03
N GLU A 61 18.00 3.03 -2.79
CA GLU A 61 18.11 1.61 -2.49
C GLU A 61 16.76 1.06 -2.04
N VAL A 62 16.28 0.00 -2.69
CA VAL A 62 15.03 -0.66 -2.33
C VAL A 62 15.30 -1.99 -1.64
N ILE A 63 14.67 -2.20 -0.49
CA ILE A 63 14.64 -3.49 0.20
C ILE A 63 13.21 -4.01 0.15
N ALA A 64 12.98 -4.99 -0.73
CA ALA A 64 11.69 -5.60 -0.96
C ALA A 64 11.53 -6.89 -0.16
N ALA A 65 10.46 -6.96 0.66
CA ALA A 65 10.09 -8.13 1.44
C ALA A 65 8.60 -8.08 1.82
N GLY A 66 8.07 -9.11 2.48
CA GLY A 66 6.71 -9.08 3.00
C GLY A 66 6.52 -8.00 4.08
N THR A 67 5.31 -7.43 4.18
CA THR A 67 5.01 -6.35 5.15
C THR A 67 5.39 -6.74 6.58
N GLY A 68 5.07 -7.98 6.98
CA GLY A 68 5.40 -8.46 8.33
C GLY A 68 6.91 -8.51 8.59
N GLU A 69 7.69 -8.96 7.62
CA GLU A 69 9.16 -9.02 7.69
C GLU A 69 9.76 -7.61 7.77
N LEU A 70 9.27 -6.69 6.93
CA LEU A 70 9.74 -5.29 6.94
C LEU A 70 9.43 -4.58 8.26
N CYS A 71 8.23 -4.79 8.83
CA CYS A 71 7.89 -4.24 10.13
C CYS A 71 8.79 -4.81 11.24
N GLN A 72 9.05 -6.12 11.24
CA GLN A 72 9.98 -6.73 12.19
C GLN A 72 11.41 -6.18 12.03
N ARG A 73 11.83 -5.93 10.80
CA ARG A 73 13.11 -5.30 10.51
C ARG A 73 13.19 -3.88 11.06
N VAL A 74 12.16 -3.05 10.86
CA VAL A 74 12.09 -1.70 11.45
C VAL A 74 12.21 -1.76 12.97
N VAL A 75 11.54 -2.72 13.64
CA VAL A 75 11.67 -2.94 15.09
C VAL A 75 13.09 -3.32 15.48
N ALA A 76 13.69 -4.29 14.79
CA ALA A 76 15.03 -4.79 15.10
C ALA A 76 16.12 -3.71 14.90
N GLU A 77 15.90 -2.80 13.97
CA GLU A 77 16.82 -1.71 13.63
C GLU A 77 16.51 -0.40 14.40
N SER A 78 15.55 -0.36 15.31
CA SER A 78 15.02 0.86 15.94
C SER A 78 16.07 1.73 16.63
N GLU A 79 17.13 1.12 17.20
CA GLU A 79 18.25 1.85 17.84
C GLU A 79 19.25 2.40 16.81
N ASN A 80 19.27 1.88 15.58
CA ASN A 80 20.13 2.31 14.49
C ASN A 80 19.47 2.02 13.14
N PRO A 81 18.45 2.80 12.75
CA PRO A 81 17.67 2.59 11.54
C PRO A 81 18.52 2.54 10.27
N GLN A 82 18.27 1.56 9.43
CA GLN A 82 18.91 1.40 8.12
C GLN A 82 17.97 1.81 6.98
N GLY A 83 16.66 1.74 7.19
CA GLY A 83 15.64 2.22 6.28
C GLY A 83 15.22 3.64 6.59
N ASP A 84 14.76 4.37 5.57
CA ASP A 84 14.28 5.73 5.70
C ASP A 84 12.75 5.82 5.64
N VAL A 85 12.15 5.03 4.76
CA VAL A 85 10.71 5.01 4.51
C VAL A 85 10.22 3.57 4.42
N LEU A 86 9.06 3.29 5.02
CA LEU A 86 8.27 2.11 4.69
C LEU A 86 7.16 2.54 3.73
N TRP A 87 7.23 2.09 2.47
CA TRP A 87 6.28 2.42 1.42
C TRP A 87 5.47 1.20 1.00
N GLY A 88 4.21 1.16 1.39
CA GLY A 88 3.27 0.06 1.18
C GLY A 88 2.94 -0.70 2.46
N GLY A 89 2.07 -1.69 2.32
CA GLY A 89 1.47 -2.41 3.45
C GLY A 89 0.22 -1.73 3.98
N GLY A 90 -0.75 -2.53 4.41
CA GLY A 90 -2.02 -2.00 4.92
C GLY A 90 -1.81 -1.05 6.10
N ALA A 91 -2.54 0.05 6.11
CA ALA A 91 -2.48 1.05 7.17
C ALA A 91 -2.81 0.47 8.56
N ASP A 92 -3.63 -0.57 8.62
CA ASP A 92 -3.90 -1.34 9.84
C ASP A 92 -2.65 -2.03 10.40
N THR A 93 -1.77 -2.49 9.51
CA THR A 93 -0.45 -3.01 9.89
C THR A 93 0.49 -1.88 10.29
N LEU A 94 0.57 -0.78 9.53
CA LEU A 94 1.40 0.37 9.91
C LEU A 94 0.98 0.93 11.27
N ALA A 95 -0.31 1.02 11.53
CA ALA A 95 -0.86 1.50 12.81
C ALA A 95 -0.46 0.61 14.01
N ALA A 96 -0.14 -0.66 13.79
CA ALA A 96 0.39 -1.53 14.84
C ALA A 96 1.85 -1.25 15.22
N TYR A 97 2.57 -0.47 14.40
CA TYR A 97 4.00 -0.17 14.57
C TYR A 97 4.29 1.34 14.69
N VAL A 98 3.30 2.14 15.05
CA VAL A 98 3.40 3.62 15.14
C VAL A 98 4.55 4.13 16.02
N ASP A 99 4.96 3.38 17.05
CA ASP A 99 6.07 3.74 17.93
C ASP A 99 7.42 3.87 17.19
N TYR A 100 7.53 3.24 16.03
CA TYR A 100 8.71 3.21 15.19
C TYR A 100 8.68 4.19 14.02
N PHE A 101 7.62 4.99 13.91
CA PHE A 101 7.46 6.01 12.87
C PHE A 101 7.58 7.42 13.45
N ALA A 102 7.99 8.35 12.62
CA ALA A 102 8.06 9.76 12.95
C ALA A 102 6.88 10.51 12.31
N PRO A 103 6.31 11.52 12.99
CA PRO A 103 5.23 12.29 12.41
C PRO A 103 5.71 13.13 11.24
N TYR A 104 4.94 13.12 10.15
CA TYR A 104 5.18 13.97 8.99
C TYR A 104 3.89 14.31 8.26
N VAL A 105 3.57 15.60 8.22
CA VAL A 105 2.48 16.13 7.37
C VAL A 105 3.03 16.35 5.97
N CYS A 106 2.59 15.55 5.00
CA CYS A 106 3.10 15.63 3.63
C CYS A 106 2.58 16.89 2.90
N ALA A 107 3.29 17.30 1.86
CA ALA A 107 2.93 18.47 1.05
C ALA A 107 1.55 18.34 0.37
N ASN A 108 1.04 17.13 0.22
CA ASN A 108 -0.24 16.82 -0.43
C ASN A 108 -1.39 16.62 0.57
N ASP A 109 -1.19 16.87 1.85
CA ASP A 109 -2.13 16.58 2.93
C ASP A 109 -3.54 17.13 2.67
N SER A 110 -3.64 18.35 2.14
CA SER A 110 -4.93 19.04 1.91
C SER A 110 -5.82 18.39 0.86
N VAL A 111 -5.29 17.54 -0.01
CA VAL A 111 -6.03 16.84 -1.06
C VAL A 111 -6.23 15.36 -0.76
N ILE A 112 -5.74 14.88 0.37
CA ILE A 112 -5.92 13.50 0.85
C ILE A 112 -6.96 13.53 1.98
N GLY A 113 -7.98 12.68 1.87
CA GLY A 113 -9.07 12.62 2.86
C GLY A 113 -8.60 12.09 4.22
N ASP A 114 -9.24 12.56 5.30
CA ASP A 114 -8.89 12.17 6.68
C ASP A 114 -9.01 10.65 6.93
N ALA A 115 -9.86 9.96 6.18
CA ALA A 115 -9.98 8.49 6.24
C ALA A 115 -8.70 7.74 5.81
N TYR A 116 -7.77 8.45 5.16
CA TYR A 116 -6.50 7.89 4.67
C TYR A 116 -5.29 8.44 5.43
N LYS A 117 -5.47 8.93 6.66
CA LYS A 117 -4.42 9.53 7.47
C LYS A 117 -4.43 8.99 8.89
N ASP A 118 -3.25 8.92 9.49
CA ASP A 118 -3.14 8.76 10.93
C ASP A 118 -3.39 10.11 11.64
N ALA A 119 -4.11 10.08 12.76
CA ALA A 119 -4.44 11.30 13.51
C ALA A 119 -3.22 12.01 14.14
N ALA A 120 -2.08 11.31 14.25
CA ALA A 120 -0.80 11.83 14.73
C ALA A 120 0.25 11.96 13.62
N ASP A 121 -0.17 11.88 12.35
CA ASP A 121 0.68 11.99 11.16
C ASP A 121 1.80 10.93 11.06
N LEU A 122 1.63 9.76 11.68
CA LEU A 122 2.64 8.70 11.73
C LEU A 122 2.66 7.82 10.46
N TRP A 123 1.57 7.82 9.72
CA TRP A 123 1.47 7.25 8.36
C TRP A 123 0.44 8.03 7.54
N ILE A 124 0.57 7.95 6.23
CA ILE A 124 -0.40 8.47 5.28
C ILE A 124 -0.72 7.40 4.24
N GLY A 125 -2.01 7.26 3.89
CA GLY A 125 -2.46 6.34 2.86
C GLY A 125 -2.00 6.76 1.47
N GLU A 126 -1.80 5.77 0.61
CA GLU A 126 -1.44 5.99 -0.79
C GLU A 126 -2.42 5.33 -1.77
N SER A 127 -3.11 4.27 -1.37
CA SER A 127 -4.08 3.57 -2.23
C SER A 127 -5.06 2.73 -1.41
N PRO A 128 -6.36 3.03 -1.37
CA PRO A 128 -7.35 2.13 -0.80
C PRO A 128 -7.46 0.85 -1.63
N LEU A 129 -7.47 -0.30 -0.94
CA LEU A 129 -7.39 -1.62 -1.55
C LEU A 129 -8.60 -2.47 -1.22
N PRO A 130 -9.67 -2.46 -2.04
CA PRO A 130 -10.75 -3.42 -1.91
C PRO A 130 -10.23 -4.86 -2.06
N MET A 131 -10.76 -5.76 -1.23
CA MET A 131 -10.46 -7.18 -1.31
C MET A 131 -11.34 -7.84 -2.37
N VAL A 132 -10.80 -8.84 -3.06
CA VAL A 132 -11.53 -9.58 -4.09
C VAL A 132 -11.29 -11.08 -3.98
N ILE A 133 -12.27 -11.85 -4.46
CA ILE A 133 -12.12 -13.26 -4.74
C ILE A 133 -11.88 -13.37 -6.24
N ILE A 134 -10.69 -13.79 -6.66
CA ILE A 134 -10.32 -14.08 -8.04
C ILE A 134 -10.54 -15.57 -8.31
N TYR A 135 -11.00 -15.93 -9.51
CA TYR A 135 -11.28 -17.33 -9.87
C TYR A 135 -10.93 -17.65 -11.32
N ASN A 136 -10.62 -18.91 -11.56
CA ASN A 136 -10.36 -19.45 -12.89
C ASN A 136 -11.60 -20.20 -13.42
N LYS A 137 -12.24 -19.65 -14.45
CA LYS A 137 -13.48 -20.15 -15.08
C LYS A 137 -13.32 -21.53 -15.70
N THR A 138 -12.09 -21.98 -15.96
CA THR A 138 -11.82 -23.33 -16.46
C THR A 138 -11.80 -24.40 -15.36
N LEU A 139 -11.73 -23.96 -14.08
CA LEU A 139 -11.61 -24.84 -12.91
C LEU A 139 -12.81 -24.80 -11.96
N ILE A 140 -13.67 -23.77 -12.09
CA ILE A 140 -14.87 -23.61 -11.29
C ILE A 140 -15.96 -22.92 -12.11
N ASP A 141 -17.19 -23.41 -12.03
CA ASP A 141 -18.34 -22.75 -12.65
C ASP A 141 -18.68 -21.45 -11.93
N GLU A 142 -19.06 -20.39 -12.65
CA GLU A 142 -19.41 -19.09 -12.05
C GLU A 142 -20.51 -19.18 -10.98
N ALA A 143 -21.43 -20.14 -11.12
CA ALA A 143 -22.50 -20.37 -10.16
C ALA A 143 -21.99 -20.93 -8.81
N ASP A 144 -20.81 -21.54 -8.78
CA ASP A 144 -20.16 -22.11 -7.59
C ASP A 144 -19.13 -21.15 -6.97
N VAL A 145 -18.86 -19.99 -7.59
CA VAL A 145 -17.95 -18.99 -7.06
C VAL A 145 -18.56 -18.33 -5.82
N PRO A 146 -17.87 -18.32 -4.66
CA PRO A 146 -18.39 -17.69 -3.46
C PRO A 146 -18.49 -16.17 -3.62
N THR A 147 -19.63 -15.60 -3.27
CA THR A 147 -19.90 -14.16 -3.30
C THR A 147 -19.80 -13.50 -1.92
N THR A 148 -19.49 -14.28 -0.91
CA THR A 148 -19.33 -13.85 0.48
C THR A 148 -18.13 -14.52 1.11
N TRP A 149 -17.62 -13.96 2.21
CA TRP A 149 -16.55 -14.59 3.01
C TRP A 149 -16.98 -15.96 3.58
N GLU A 150 -18.25 -16.13 3.94
CA GLU A 150 -18.80 -17.41 4.38
C GLU A 150 -18.72 -18.47 3.28
N GLY A 151 -18.95 -18.10 2.04
CA GLY A 151 -18.89 -19.02 0.90
C GLY A 151 -17.51 -19.68 0.71
N LEU A 152 -16.42 -19.04 1.17
CA LEU A 152 -15.07 -19.64 1.15
C LEU A 152 -14.94 -20.84 2.11
N CYS A 153 -15.90 -21.03 3.02
CA CYS A 153 -15.93 -22.14 3.97
C CYS A 153 -16.66 -23.39 3.42
N ASP A 154 -17.17 -23.36 2.17
CA ASP A 154 -17.79 -24.55 1.54
C ASP A 154 -16.72 -25.64 1.33
N GLU A 155 -16.96 -26.83 1.85
CA GLU A 155 -16.05 -27.99 1.75
C GLU A 155 -15.71 -28.36 0.30
N LYS A 156 -16.55 -28.02 -0.68
CA LYS A 156 -16.25 -28.18 -2.11
C LYS A 156 -15.00 -27.43 -2.56
N LEU A 157 -14.59 -26.40 -1.83
CA LEU A 157 -13.43 -25.57 -2.11
C LEU A 157 -12.15 -26.06 -1.42
N LYS A 158 -12.21 -27.16 -0.67
CA LYS A 158 -11.04 -27.70 0.04
C LYS A 158 -9.88 -27.97 -0.91
N GLY A 159 -8.72 -27.41 -0.59
CA GLY A 159 -7.49 -27.50 -1.38
C GLY A 159 -7.50 -26.71 -2.69
N LYS A 160 -8.52 -25.89 -2.95
CA LYS A 160 -8.69 -25.11 -4.19
C LYS A 160 -8.48 -23.61 -4.01
N ILE A 161 -8.20 -23.15 -2.79
CA ILE A 161 -8.09 -21.73 -2.45
C ILE A 161 -6.63 -21.34 -2.28
N ALA A 162 -6.15 -20.37 -3.07
CA ALA A 162 -4.86 -19.70 -2.86
C ALA A 162 -5.04 -18.55 -1.86
N TYR A 163 -4.34 -18.62 -0.73
CA TYR A 163 -4.35 -17.61 0.32
C TYR A 163 -2.97 -17.46 0.95
N ALA A 164 -2.59 -16.23 1.33
CA ALA A 164 -1.29 -15.95 1.91
C ALA A 164 -1.34 -15.93 3.45
N SER A 165 -0.19 -16.12 4.07
CA SER A 165 -0.05 -16.01 5.53
C SER A 165 -0.26 -14.57 6.00
N PRO A 166 -1.19 -14.31 6.93
CA PRO A 166 -1.36 -13.00 7.57
C PRO A 166 -0.14 -12.53 8.37
N ALA A 167 0.72 -13.45 8.80
CA ALA A 167 1.97 -13.12 9.47
C ALA A 167 3.01 -12.49 8.53
N LYS A 168 2.95 -12.84 7.23
CA LYS A 168 3.93 -12.40 6.23
C LYS A 168 3.40 -11.30 5.33
N SER A 169 2.12 -11.34 4.97
CA SER A 169 1.47 -10.44 4.01
C SER A 169 0.50 -9.48 4.71
N GLY A 170 0.70 -8.17 4.53
CA GLY A 170 -0.21 -7.14 5.03
C GLY A 170 -1.61 -7.27 4.43
N SER A 171 -1.73 -7.50 3.12
CA SER A 171 -3.04 -7.72 2.46
C SER A 171 -3.76 -8.95 3.02
N ALA A 172 -3.03 -10.05 3.28
CA ALA A 172 -3.62 -11.23 3.89
C ALA A 172 -4.06 -10.98 5.34
N TYR A 173 -3.34 -10.14 6.08
CA TYR A 173 -3.76 -9.69 7.40
C TYR A 173 -5.08 -8.90 7.34
N THR A 174 -5.16 -7.91 6.45
CA THR A 174 -6.40 -7.15 6.24
C THR A 174 -7.55 -8.05 5.81
N GLN A 175 -7.31 -9.04 4.95
CA GLN A 175 -8.31 -10.04 4.53
C GLN A 175 -8.79 -10.89 5.71
N LEU A 176 -7.89 -11.35 6.57
CA LEU A 176 -8.24 -12.07 7.80
C LEU A 176 -9.13 -11.21 8.71
N CYS A 177 -8.73 -9.98 8.98
CA CYS A 177 -9.52 -9.05 9.79
C CYS A 177 -10.88 -8.75 9.14
N THR A 178 -10.96 -8.62 7.80
CA THR A 178 -12.22 -8.46 7.09
C THR A 178 -13.15 -9.67 7.32
N MET A 179 -12.61 -10.89 7.25
CA MET A 179 -13.39 -12.10 7.56
C MET A 179 -13.88 -12.12 9.01
N LEU A 180 -13.03 -11.72 9.96
CA LEU A 180 -13.37 -11.66 11.38
C LEU A 180 -14.51 -10.67 11.64
N PHE A 181 -14.37 -9.44 11.13
CA PHE A 181 -15.29 -8.35 11.39
C PHE A 181 -16.58 -8.39 10.55
N SER A 182 -16.63 -9.24 9.53
CA SER A 182 -17.86 -9.49 8.76
C SER A 182 -18.88 -10.34 9.51
N GLN A 183 -18.57 -10.76 10.76
CA GLN A 183 -19.48 -11.46 11.65
C GLN A 183 -19.95 -10.56 12.81
N PRO A 184 -21.09 -10.88 13.45
CA PRO A 184 -21.63 -10.12 14.58
C PRO A 184 -20.71 -10.10 15.79
N SER A 185 -19.86 -11.11 15.96
CA SER A 185 -18.88 -11.21 17.05
C SER A 185 -17.56 -11.80 16.58
N LEU A 186 -16.48 -11.53 17.33
CA LEU A 186 -15.17 -12.11 17.07
C LEU A 186 -15.16 -13.64 17.22
N ASP A 187 -15.92 -14.19 18.13
CA ASP A 187 -16.01 -15.65 18.31
C ASP A 187 -16.61 -16.31 17.07
N GLU A 188 -17.68 -15.75 16.50
CA GLU A 188 -18.27 -16.20 15.25
C GLU A 188 -17.30 -15.98 14.06
N GLY A 189 -16.58 -14.86 14.07
CA GLY A 189 -15.53 -14.58 13.10
C GLY A 189 -14.44 -15.64 13.11
N TRP A 190 -13.93 -16.00 14.29
CA TRP A 190 -12.90 -17.03 14.42
C TRP A 190 -13.44 -18.43 14.07
N ALA A 191 -14.66 -18.78 14.45
CA ALA A 191 -15.29 -20.04 14.04
C ALA A 191 -15.42 -20.17 12.52
N ARG A 192 -15.62 -19.06 11.80
CA ARG A 192 -15.57 -19.00 10.34
C ARG A 192 -14.15 -19.18 9.82
N VAL A 193 -13.18 -18.47 10.38
CA VAL A 193 -11.76 -18.54 9.98
C VAL A 193 -11.22 -19.96 10.15
N GLU A 194 -11.59 -20.67 11.21
CA GLU A 194 -11.23 -22.09 11.39
C GLU A 194 -11.71 -22.98 10.23
N LYS A 195 -12.95 -22.79 9.77
CA LYS A 195 -13.48 -23.51 8.60
C LYS A 195 -12.74 -23.12 7.32
N PHE A 196 -12.45 -21.84 7.16
CA PHE A 196 -11.67 -21.34 6.03
C PHE A 196 -10.27 -21.95 6.02
N ILE A 197 -9.57 -22.00 7.16
CA ILE A 197 -8.25 -22.64 7.31
C ILE A 197 -8.30 -24.12 6.91
N ALA A 198 -9.36 -24.85 7.34
CA ALA A 198 -9.53 -26.23 6.96
C ALA A 198 -9.65 -26.43 5.43
N ASN A 199 -10.21 -25.44 4.72
CA ASN A 199 -10.32 -25.45 3.26
C ASN A 199 -9.00 -25.08 2.55
N LEU A 200 -8.05 -24.44 3.23
CA LEU A 200 -6.71 -24.19 2.65
C LEU A 200 -5.90 -25.49 2.52
N ASP A 201 -6.27 -26.54 3.26
CA ASP A 201 -5.64 -27.88 3.19
C ASP A 201 -4.10 -27.81 3.42
N GLY A 202 -3.67 -26.94 4.34
CA GLY A 202 -2.26 -26.72 4.67
C GLY A 202 -1.44 -25.97 3.62
N LYS A 203 -2.06 -25.48 2.53
CA LYS A 203 -1.39 -24.80 1.41
C LYS A 203 -1.47 -23.28 1.54
N ILE A 204 -0.62 -22.71 2.39
CA ILE A 204 -0.58 -21.28 2.66
C ILE A 204 0.60 -20.66 1.93
N GLN A 205 0.36 -19.57 1.18
CA GLN A 205 1.39 -18.86 0.41
C GLN A 205 2.15 -17.87 1.31
N ASP A 206 3.39 -17.56 0.92
CA ASP A 206 4.21 -16.57 1.64
C ASP A 206 3.86 -15.12 1.26
N SER A 207 3.27 -14.91 0.08
CA SER A 207 2.92 -13.59 -0.45
C SER A 207 1.55 -13.57 -1.10
N SER A 208 0.76 -12.53 -0.85
CA SER A 208 -0.51 -12.29 -1.54
C SER A 208 -0.34 -12.07 -3.05
N GLY A 209 0.81 -11.59 -3.49
CA GLY A 209 1.17 -11.48 -4.90
C GLY A 209 1.28 -12.82 -5.62
N ASN A 210 1.41 -13.95 -4.91
CA ASN A 210 1.37 -15.29 -5.50
C ASN A 210 -0.06 -15.77 -5.73
N CYS A 211 -1.02 -15.40 -4.87
CA CYS A 211 -2.37 -15.94 -4.91
C CYS A 211 -3.06 -15.74 -6.27
N HIS A 212 -3.04 -14.53 -6.81
CA HIS A 212 -3.67 -14.26 -8.11
C HIS A 212 -2.92 -14.94 -9.29
N LYS A 213 -1.58 -15.07 -9.19
CA LYS A 213 -0.77 -15.74 -10.23
C LYS A 213 -1.03 -17.24 -10.28
N LEU A 214 -1.19 -17.87 -9.12
CA LEU A 214 -1.53 -19.30 -9.01
C LEU A 214 -2.93 -19.61 -9.56
N VAL A 215 -3.88 -18.70 -9.39
CA VAL A 215 -5.20 -18.81 -10.01
C VAL A 215 -5.11 -18.63 -11.52
N ALA A 216 -4.38 -17.61 -11.98
CA ALA A 216 -4.22 -17.34 -13.41
C ALA A 216 -3.47 -18.46 -14.14
N SER A 217 -2.53 -19.13 -13.49
CA SER A 217 -1.81 -20.30 -14.05
C SER A 217 -2.63 -21.60 -14.04
N GLY A 218 -3.81 -21.63 -13.38
CA GLY A 218 -4.66 -22.81 -13.25
C GLY A 218 -4.21 -23.80 -12.17
N GLU A 219 -3.34 -23.39 -11.25
CA GLU A 219 -2.95 -24.24 -10.11
C GLU A 219 -4.02 -24.24 -9.01
N TYR A 220 -4.74 -23.12 -8.84
CA TYR A 220 -5.86 -22.98 -7.92
C TYR A 220 -7.11 -22.48 -8.65
N ALA A 221 -8.26 -22.98 -8.22
CA ALA A 221 -9.54 -22.54 -8.78
C ALA A 221 -9.95 -21.15 -8.30
N ILE A 222 -9.61 -20.81 -7.05
CA ILE A 222 -9.98 -19.56 -6.37
C ILE A 222 -8.76 -19.00 -5.66
N GLY A 223 -8.72 -17.67 -5.50
CA GLY A 223 -7.75 -16.98 -4.66
C GLY A 223 -8.38 -15.78 -3.96
N VAL A 224 -7.86 -15.44 -2.80
CA VAL A 224 -8.18 -14.18 -2.13
C VAL A 224 -7.04 -13.21 -2.39
N THR A 225 -7.35 -12.06 -2.97
CA THR A 225 -6.36 -11.05 -3.35
C THR A 225 -6.93 -9.64 -3.22
N ILE A 226 -6.23 -8.65 -3.73
CA ILE A 226 -6.66 -7.25 -3.76
C ILE A 226 -7.08 -6.85 -5.19
N GLU A 227 -7.97 -5.87 -5.30
CA GLU A 227 -8.56 -5.42 -6.56
C GLU A 227 -7.53 -5.19 -7.66
N LYS A 228 -6.48 -4.37 -7.39
CA LYS A 228 -5.44 -4.04 -8.39
C LYS A 228 -4.82 -5.28 -9.04
N SER A 229 -4.65 -6.36 -8.27
CA SER A 229 -4.04 -7.60 -8.76
C SER A 229 -4.99 -8.42 -9.62
N ALA A 230 -6.28 -8.37 -9.35
CA ALA A 230 -7.30 -9.07 -10.14
C ALA A 230 -7.62 -8.33 -11.45
N VAL A 231 -7.68 -7.00 -11.42
CA VAL A 231 -7.96 -6.16 -12.59
C VAL A 231 -6.90 -6.31 -13.69
N LEU A 232 -5.68 -6.70 -13.36
CA LEU A 232 -4.65 -7.04 -14.35
C LEU A 232 -5.05 -8.15 -15.33
N TYR A 233 -6.06 -8.94 -14.98
CA TYR A 233 -6.56 -10.05 -15.82
C TYR A 233 -7.87 -9.73 -16.54
N ASN A 234 -8.31 -8.46 -16.61
CA ASN A 234 -9.56 -8.10 -17.30
C ASN A 234 -9.61 -8.54 -18.76
N ASP A 235 -8.48 -8.62 -19.44
CA ASP A 235 -8.37 -9.07 -20.82
C ASP A 235 -8.21 -10.61 -20.95
N ASN A 236 -8.15 -11.34 -19.82
CA ASN A 236 -8.06 -12.79 -19.82
C ASN A 236 -9.47 -13.41 -19.68
N PRO A 237 -10.02 -14.06 -20.73
CA PRO A 237 -11.38 -14.59 -20.68
C PRO A 237 -11.59 -15.69 -19.64
N ASP A 238 -10.51 -16.37 -19.23
CA ASP A 238 -10.56 -17.49 -18.29
C ASP A 238 -10.53 -17.04 -16.83
N ILE A 239 -10.24 -15.77 -16.56
CA ILE A 239 -10.16 -15.25 -15.19
C ILE A 239 -11.34 -14.32 -14.92
N GLY A 240 -11.92 -14.47 -13.74
CA GLY A 240 -12.92 -13.56 -13.20
C GLY A 240 -12.59 -13.16 -11.78
N TYR A 241 -13.23 -12.11 -11.30
CA TYR A 241 -13.16 -11.71 -9.89
C TYR A 241 -14.47 -11.09 -9.45
N ILE A 242 -14.71 -11.14 -8.16
CA ILE A 242 -15.86 -10.54 -7.50
C ILE A 242 -15.42 -9.77 -6.24
N TYR A 243 -16.20 -8.79 -5.85
CA TYR A 243 -16.11 -8.14 -4.55
C TYR A 243 -17.07 -8.86 -3.59
N PRO A 244 -16.57 -9.56 -2.57
CA PRO A 244 -17.44 -10.20 -1.59
C PRO A 244 -18.20 -9.14 -0.78
N ALA A 245 -19.41 -9.48 -0.34
CA ALA A 245 -20.18 -8.65 0.58
C ALA A 245 -19.47 -8.46 1.92
N ALA A 246 -19.77 -7.38 2.63
CA ALA A 246 -19.09 -6.96 3.86
C ALA A 246 -17.55 -6.86 3.67
N ASN A 247 -17.14 -6.20 2.61
CA ASN A 247 -15.76 -6.01 2.20
C ASN A 247 -15.02 -4.95 3.04
N SER A 248 -13.73 -4.80 2.81
CA SER A 248 -12.93 -3.70 3.32
C SER A 248 -12.13 -3.04 2.20
N ALA A 249 -11.70 -1.80 2.43
CA ALA A 249 -10.83 -1.05 1.54
C ALA A 249 -9.78 -0.28 2.35
N VAL A 250 -9.09 -0.99 3.24
CA VAL A 250 -7.97 -0.43 4.02
C VAL A 250 -6.90 0.03 3.04
N PRO A 251 -6.39 1.28 3.15
CA PRO A 251 -5.35 1.75 2.26
C PRO A 251 -4.01 1.07 2.54
N ASP A 252 -3.20 0.84 1.51
CA ASP A 252 -1.76 0.82 1.70
C ASP A 252 -1.30 2.23 2.10
N GLY A 253 -0.24 2.31 2.88
CA GLY A 253 0.28 3.58 3.37
C GLY A 253 1.78 3.73 3.17
N VAL A 254 2.27 4.91 3.53
CA VAL A 254 3.68 5.24 3.61
C VAL A 254 3.97 5.86 4.97
N ALA A 255 5.10 5.49 5.58
CA ALA A 255 5.51 5.97 6.89
C ALA A 255 6.99 6.37 6.91
N LEU A 256 7.30 7.47 7.59
CA LEU A 256 8.66 7.92 7.86
C LEU A 256 9.24 7.09 9.01
N ILE A 257 10.34 6.37 8.78
CA ILE A 257 10.98 5.58 9.84
C ILE A 257 11.64 6.54 10.85
N LYS A 258 11.34 6.34 12.13
CA LYS A 258 11.83 7.19 13.21
C LYS A 258 13.34 7.11 13.35
N GLY A 259 14.00 8.27 13.33
CA GLY A 259 15.47 8.34 13.46
C GLY A 259 16.23 7.88 12.21
N CYS A 260 15.57 7.77 11.06
CA CYS A 260 16.20 7.38 9.80
C CYS A 260 17.35 8.32 9.39
N PRO A 261 18.41 7.80 8.73
CA PRO A 261 19.59 8.57 8.43
C PRO A 261 19.38 9.66 7.35
N ASN A 262 18.42 9.48 6.43
CA ASN A 262 18.21 10.37 5.29
C ASN A 262 16.82 11.04 5.35
N GLU A 263 16.42 11.58 6.50
CA GLU A 263 15.09 12.10 6.79
C GLU A 263 14.58 13.12 5.74
N ALA A 264 15.45 14.00 5.24
CA ALA A 264 15.05 14.99 4.24
C ALA A 264 14.63 14.33 2.92
N ASN A 265 15.37 13.32 2.45
CA ASN A 265 15.04 12.56 1.25
C ASN A 265 13.81 11.66 1.47
N ALA A 266 13.65 11.12 2.69
CA ALA A 266 12.47 10.34 3.08
C ALA A 266 11.19 11.18 3.00
N LYS A 267 11.18 12.39 3.55
CA LYS A 267 10.06 13.33 3.46
C LYS A 267 9.74 13.70 2.01
N LEU A 268 10.78 13.97 1.22
CA LEU A 268 10.63 14.26 -0.20
C LEU A 268 10.00 13.07 -0.96
N PHE A 269 10.39 11.84 -0.60
CA PHE A 269 9.81 10.64 -1.19
C PHE A 269 8.33 10.46 -0.81
N ILE A 270 7.96 10.71 0.46
CA ILE A 270 6.56 10.68 0.91
C ILE A 270 5.73 11.71 0.14
N ASP A 271 6.23 12.94 -0.02
CA ASP A 271 5.57 13.97 -0.82
C ASP A 271 5.41 13.55 -2.29
N PHE A 272 6.41 12.85 -2.83
CA PHE A 272 6.38 12.39 -4.21
C PHE A 272 5.38 11.25 -4.43
N VAL A 273 5.37 10.21 -3.58
CA VAL A 273 4.47 9.06 -3.78
C VAL A 273 2.99 9.40 -3.51
N THR A 274 2.74 10.44 -2.73
CA THR A 274 1.40 11.03 -2.54
C THR A 274 1.10 12.15 -3.54
N GLY A 275 2.10 12.53 -4.36
CA GLY A 275 2.02 13.58 -5.37
C GLY A 275 1.24 13.19 -6.62
N MET A 276 0.87 14.19 -7.43
CA MET A 276 0.03 14.01 -8.62
C MET A 276 0.64 13.01 -9.61
N ASP A 277 1.92 13.15 -9.93
CA ASP A 277 2.55 12.37 -11.00
C ASP A 277 2.65 10.88 -10.63
N CYS A 278 3.09 10.57 -9.42
CA CYS A 278 3.16 9.19 -8.94
C CYS A 278 1.76 8.58 -8.79
N GLN A 279 0.83 9.29 -8.13
CA GLN A 279 -0.54 8.81 -7.94
C GLN A 279 -1.27 8.58 -9.27
N LYS A 280 -1.03 9.42 -10.28
CA LYS A 280 -1.58 9.25 -11.63
C LYS A 280 -0.98 8.04 -12.34
N ASP A 281 0.34 7.84 -12.28
CA ASP A 281 1.00 6.66 -12.86
C ASP A 281 0.49 5.37 -12.22
N GLN A 282 0.47 5.32 -10.88
CA GLN A 282 -0.02 4.18 -10.11
C GLN A 282 -1.49 3.86 -10.42
N ASN A 283 -2.33 4.89 -10.63
CA ASN A 283 -3.73 4.72 -11.00
C ASN A 283 -3.91 4.19 -12.42
N VAL A 284 -3.28 4.82 -13.41
CA VAL A 284 -3.50 4.50 -14.83
C VAL A 284 -2.84 3.18 -15.21
N ASN A 285 -1.58 2.99 -14.84
CA ASN A 285 -0.77 1.87 -15.29
C ASN A 285 -0.87 0.63 -14.38
N TRP A 286 -1.08 0.85 -13.07
CA TRP A 286 -1.03 -0.21 -12.06
C TRP A 286 -2.36 -0.45 -11.35
N LYS A 287 -3.42 0.28 -11.75
CA LYS A 287 -4.79 0.14 -11.23
C LYS A 287 -4.88 0.30 -9.71
N ARG A 288 -3.99 1.11 -9.14
CA ARG A 288 -4.04 1.51 -7.74
C ARG A 288 -4.96 2.71 -7.59
N ARG A 289 -5.95 2.61 -6.73
CA ARG A 289 -6.89 3.71 -6.47
C ARG A 289 -6.14 4.88 -5.85
N PRO A 290 -6.29 6.11 -6.37
CA PRO A 290 -5.66 7.26 -5.73
C PRO A 290 -6.35 7.59 -4.40
N VAL A 291 -5.58 8.12 -3.45
CA VAL A 291 -6.11 8.72 -2.20
C VAL A 291 -6.42 10.21 -2.37
N ARG A 292 -5.98 10.79 -3.47
CA ARG A 292 -6.18 12.20 -3.80
C ARG A 292 -7.62 12.45 -4.25
N SER A 293 -8.26 13.47 -3.68
CA SER A 293 -9.62 13.89 -4.05
C SER A 293 -9.71 14.57 -5.41
N ASP A 294 -8.57 14.97 -5.99
CA ASP A 294 -8.46 15.61 -7.31
C ASP A 294 -8.06 14.61 -8.43
N LEU A 295 -8.06 13.30 -8.15
CA LEU A 295 -7.86 12.21 -9.10
C LEU A 295 -9.02 11.21 -9.03
N THR A 296 -9.46 10.76 -10.23
CA THR A 296 -10.49 9.72 -10.36
C THR A 296 -9.84 8.37 -10.64
N PRO A 297 -10.32 7.27 -10.01
CA PRO A 297 -9.86 5.92 -10.31
C PRO A 297 -10.06 5.55 -11.78
N GLU A 298 -9.01 5.07 -12.45
CA GLU A 298 -9.02 4.77 -13.89
C GLU A 298 -9.42 3.31 -14.16
N GLY A 299 -10.59 3.12 -14.77
CA GLY A 299 -11.08 1.78 -15.15
C GLY A 299 -11.53 0.93 -13.96
N LEU A 300 -11.78 1.53 -12.80
CA LEU A 300 -12.31 0.90 -11.60
C LEU A 300 -13.70 1.43 -11.28
N CYS A 301 -14.52 0.63 -10.60
CA CYS A 301 -15.81 1.10 -10.11
C CYS A 301 -15.63 2.15 -9.00
N GLU A 302 -16.65 2.97 -8.74
CA GLU A 302 -16.64 3.87 -7.59
C GLU A 302 -16.61 3.08 -6.28
N LEU A 303 -15.72 3.45 -5.35
CA LEU A 303 -15.57 2.75 -4.06
C LEU A 303 -16.89 2.71 -3.26
N SER A 304 -17.70 3.77 -3.39
CA SER A 304 -19.01 3.88 -2.77
C SER A 304 -20.07 2.89 -3.29
N THR A 305 -19.79 2.21 -4.41
CA THR A 305 -20.69 1.16 -4.95
C THR A 305 -20.40 -0.22 -4.37
N LEU A 306 -19.29 -0.37 -3.64
CA LEU A 306 -18.93 -1.62 -2.99
C LEU A 306 -19.68 -1.77 -1.66
N ASP A 307 -20.09 -2.98 -1.35
CA ASP A 307 -20.64 -3.33 -0.03
C ASP A 307 -19.49 -3.44 0.98
N LEU A 308 -19.09 -2.29 1.54
CA LEU A 308 -18.06 -2.24 2.57
C LEU A 308 -18.69 -2.50 3.94
N GLY A 309 -18.18 -3.51 4.63
CA GLY A 309 -18.54 -3.85 5.99
C GLY A 309 -17.96 -2.88 7.02
N ASN A 310 -18.27 -3.14 8.29
CA ASN A 310 -17.69 -2.40 9.40
C ASN A 310 -16.30 -2.99 9.73
N TYR A 311 -15.24 -2.44 9.17
CA TYR A 311 -13.87 -2.83 9.48
C TYR A 311 -13.42 -2.12 10.77
N ASP A 312 -13.21 -2.88 11.85
CA ASP A 312 -12.68 -2.31 13.11
C ASP A 312 -11.16 -2.10 12.98
N PHE A 313 -10.81 -0.96 12.39
CA PHE A 313 -9.42 -0.58 12.16
C PHE A 313 -8.61 -0.48 13.46
N ALA A 314 -9.20 0.11 14.51
CA ALA A 314 -8.52 0.29 15.79
C ALA A 314 -8.23 -1.06 16.45
N TYR A 315 -9.20 -1.98 16.40
CA TYR A 315 -9.01 -3.32 16.92
C TYR A 315 -7.95 -4.09 16.14
N ALA A 316 -7.99 -4.04 14.81
CA ALA A 316 -7.01 -4.68 13.94
C ALA A 316 -5.59 -4.19 14.24
N ALA A 317 -5.39 -2.87 14.36
CA ALA A 317 -4.08 -2.29 14.67
C ALA A 317 -3.58 -2.70 16.07
N THR A 318 -4.43 -2.57 17.10
CA THR A 318 -4.03 -2.80 18.50
C THR A 318 -3.80 -4.27 18.82
N ASN A 319 -4.54 -5.19 18.15
CA ASN A 319 -4.50 -6.63 18.48
C ASN A 319 -3.76 -7.47 17.41
N LYS A 320 -2.97 -6.82 16.55
CA LYS A 320 -2.30 -7.50 15.43
C LYS A 320 -1.50 -8.72 15.87
N GLU A 321 -0.68 -8.59 16.88
CA GLU A 321 0.15 -9.69 17.39
C GLU A 321 -0.71 -10.88 17.83
N ALA A 322 -1.74 -10.64 18.65
CA ALA A 322 -2.65 -11.68 19.14
C ALA A 322 -3.46 -12.34 18.01
N ILE A 323 -3.89 -11.56 17.01
CA ILE A 323 -4.61 -12.09 15.84
C ILE A 323 -3.69 -13.00 15.02
N VAL A 324 -2.45 -12.57 14.78
CA VAL A 324 -1.46 -13.36 14.02
C VAL A 324 -1.04 -14.61 14.79
N GLU A 325 -0.83 -14.52 16.10
CA GLU A 325 -0.54 -15.66 16.97
C GLU A 325 -1.67 -16.70 16.88
N LYS A 326 -2.92 -16.27 17.07
CA LYS A 326 -4.07 -17.18 16.98
C LYS A 326 -4.20 -17.83 15.60
N TRP A 327 -3.95 -17.08 14.51
CA TRP A 327 -3.89 -17.65 13.16
C TRP A 327 -2.80 -18.75 13.06
N ASN A 328 -1.62 -18.47 13.55
CA ASN A 328 -0.50 -19.43 13.52
C ASN A 328 -0.83 -20.71 14.30
N ASP A 329 -1.41 -20.58 15.50
CA ASP A 329 -1.83 -21.72 16.31
C ASP A 329 -2.84 -22.61 15.58
N LEU A 330 -3.79 -22.00 14.85
CA LEU A 330 -4.80 -22.73 14.07
C LEU A 330 -4.24 -23.37 12.79
N THR A 331 -3.09 -22.93 12.29
CA THR A 331 -2.51 -23.43 11.03
C THR A 331 -1.37 -24.44 11.23
N VAL A 332 -0.77 -24.53 12.43
CA VAL A 332 0.31 -25.47 12.78
C VAL A 332 -0.22 -26.77 13.40
N GLY A 333 -1.52 -26.83 13.71
CA GLY A 333 -2.20 -27.96 14.38
C GLY A 333 -2.36 -29.24 13.59
#